data_4c45d1d60cc37ca9ea6920f7b463eebe
#
_entry.id   4c45d1d60cc37ca9ea6920f7b463eebe
#
_cell.length_a   1.000
_cell.length_b   1.000
_cell.length_c   1.000
_cell.angle_alpha   90.00
_cell.angle_beta   90.00
_cell.angle_gamma   90.00
#
_symmetry.space_group_name_H-M   'P 1'
#
loop_
_entity.id
_entity.type
_entity.pdbx_description
1 polymer ?
#
loop_
_entity_poly.entity_id
_entity_poly.type
_entity_poly.pdbx_seq_one_letter_code
_entity_poly.pdbx_strand_id
1 'polypeptide(L)'
;MALIVQKYGGSSVADTEAIKRVAQRIVDTHNAGHRVVVVVSAMGDTTDDLLDSAAALTDNPPEREMDILLSAGERISMALLAMAVNELGVEARAYTGAQAGIKTDSHFGAAQIIGMVPERVARAVKDGQVAIVAGFQGISKDDDVTTLGRGGSDTTAVALAAALHADVCEIYTDVDGLFSADPRIVPKAHRLRTLTQEETLEMAAHGAKILHLRAVEFARRYGVPLHVRSSFSEKNGTWISDSPANPELKGLVPDAALKSPEENAMEKPVISGIAHDRSQDKITVTDVPNSPGVAARVFAVVAEVGANIDMIVQNLPISDPTKANITFTLPEGDAQKALDALEAHRDEIGFNELRYNPNIGKLSLVGVGMRTNPGVSARLFSALSDAGINIDLISTSEIRISVVTRLEDLDRAVKAVHTAFGLDASETEAVVYGGTGR
;
A
#
# COMPACT_ATOMS: atom_id res chain seq x y z
N MET A 1 -13.61 25.76 6.07
CA MET A 1 -14.04 24.62 6.92
C MET A 1 -14.03 23.35 6.09
N ALA A 2 -12.92 22.61 6.13
CA ALA A 2 -12.72 21.39 5.36
C ALA A 2 -13.26 20.16 6.12
N LEU A 3 -13.61 19.08 5.38
CA LEU A 3 -13.86 17.77 5.92
C LEU A 3 -12.61 16.90 5.77
N ILE A 4 -12.08 16.42 6.88
CA ILE A 4 -10.84 15.66 6.95
C ILE A 4 -11.15 14.26 7.49
N VAL A 5 -10.73 13.24 6.75
CA VAL A 5 -10.73 11.85 7.25
C VAL A 5 -9.32 11.54 7.72
N GLN A 6 -9.16 11.14 8.98
CA GLN A 6 -7.85 10.81 9.59
C GLN A 6 -7.79 9.31 9.90
N LYS A 7 -6.82 8.59 9.34
CA LYS A 7 -6.58 7.19 9.68
C LYS A 7 -5.37 7.05 10.58
N TYR A 8 -5.51 6.33 11.68
CA TYR A 8 -4.42 6.01 12.59
C TYR A 8 -4.14 4.51 12.61
N GLY A 9 -2.89 4.13 12.30
CA GLY A 9 -2.42 2.73 12.32
C GLY A 9 -2.20 2.20 13.74
N GLY A 10 -1.97 0.90 13.88
CA GLY A 10 -1.80 0.22 15.17
C GLY A 10 -0.71 0.83 16.04
N SER A 11 0.45 1.16 15.48
CA SER A 11 1.55 1.83 16.17
C SER A 11 1.18 3.22 16.70
N SER A 12 0.26 3.91 16.03
CA SER A 12 -0.23 5.23 16.43
C SER A 12 -1.14 5.18 17.66
N VAL A 13 -1.80 4.06 17.91
CA VAL A 13 -2.75 3.82 19.01
C VAL A 13 -2.33 2.63 19.88
N ALA A 14 -1.04 2.33 19.94
CA ALA A 14 -0.50 1.12 20.55
C ALA A 14 -0.81 0.98 22.05
N ASP A 15 -0.91 2.08 22.77
CA ASP A 15 -1.17 2.12 24.19
C ASP A 15 -2.01 3.37 24.58
N THR A 16 -2.32 3.51 25.86
CA THR A 16 -3.14 4.63 26.38
C THR A 16 -2.50 5.98 26.18
N GLU A 17 -1.17 6.10 26.24
CA GLU A 17 -0.47 7.36 26.02
C GLU A 17 -0.46 7.74 24.52
N ALA A 18 -0.33 6.76 23.65
CA ALA A 18 -0.49 6.94 22.22
C ALA A 18 -1.92 7.39 21.86
N ILE A 19 -2.95 6.78 22.47
CA ILE A 19 -4.36 7.19 22.29
C ILE A 19 -4.57 8.64 22.75
N LYS A 20 -4.03 9.07 23.90
CA LYS A 20 -4.15 10.46 24.37
C LYS A 20 -3.49 11.45 23.39
N ARG A 21 -2.31 11.12 22.87
CA ARG A 21 -1.61 11.94 21.86
C ARG A 21 -2.43 12.08 20.58
N VAL A 22 -3.01 10.98 20.09
CA VAL A 22 -3.90 10.97 18.92
C VAL A 22 -5.17 11.77 19.19
N ALA A 23 -5.81 11.60 20.37
CA ALA A 23 -6.98 12.36 20.77
C ALA A 23 -6.71 13.87 20.76
N GLN A 24 -5.56 14.32 21.29
CA GLN A 24 -5.18 15.73 21.27
C GLN A 24 -5.08 16.26 19.83
N ARG A 25 -4.44 15.53 18.92
CA ARG A 25 -4.33 15.92 17.51
C ARG A 25 -5.69 16.02 16.80
N ILE A 26 -6.61 15.11 17.09
CA ILE A 26 -7.99 15.14 16.58
C ILE A 26 -8.69 16.41 17.07
N VAL A 27 -8.59 16.70 18.36
CA VAL A 27 -9.18 17.88 19.00
C VAL A 27 -8.59 19.16 18.43
N ASP A 28 -7.27 19.23 18.23
CA ASP A 28 -6.60 20.39 17.64
C ASP A 28 -7.10 20.65 16.21
N THR A 29 -7.27 19.59 15.41
CA THR A 29 -7.83 19.69 14.04
C THR A 29 -9.28 20.16 14.06
N HIS A 30 -10.11 19.64 14.97
CA HIS A 30 -11.49 20.04 15.16
C HIS A 30 -11.58 21.51 15.60
N ASN A 31 -10.78 21.93 16.58
CA ASN A 31 -10.76 23.29 17.11
C ASN A 31 -10.21 24.32 16.11
N ALA A 32 -9.42 23.89 15.13
CA ALA A 32 -9.02 24.70 13.99
C ALA A 32 -10.19 24.98 13.00
N GLY A 33 -11.40 24.48 13.30
CA GLY A 33 -12.62 24.72 12.54
C GLY A 33 -12.87 23.71 11.42
N HIS A 34 -12.22 22.54 11.44
CA HIS A 34 -12.45 21.48 10.47
C HIS A 34 -13.42 20.43 11.00
N ARG A 35 -14.11 19.74 10.11
CA ARG A 35 -14.91 18.56 10.42
C ARG A 35 -14.01 17.33 10.34
N VAL A 36 -14.09 16.45 11.33
CA VAL A 36 -13.17 15.32 11.44
C VAL A 36 -13.92 13.99 11.51
N VAL A 37 -13.52 13.05 10.66
CA VAL A 37 -13.85 11.63 10.74
C VAL A 37 -12.56 10.87 10.97
N VAL A 38 -12.58 9.92 11.89
CA VAL A 38 -11.40 9.14 12.26
C VAL A 38 -11.61 7.67 11.94
N VAL A 39 -10.60 7.01 11.39
CA VAL A 39 -10.57 5.56 11.22
C VAL A 39 -9.38 5.01 11.99
N VAL A 40 -9.62 4.01 12.84
CA VAL A 40 -8.58 3.41 13.66
C VAL A 40 -8.35 1.94 13.32
N SER A 41 -7.09 1.52 13.42
CA SER A 41 -6.68 0.12 13.45
C SER A 41 -6.73 -0.43 14.88
N ALA A 42 -6.56 -1.74 15.04
CA ALA A 42 -6.34 -2.37 16.33
C ALA A 42 -5.08 -1.80 17.01
N MET A 43 -5.02 -1.87 18.33
CA MET A 43 -3.91 -1.35 19.14
C MET A 43 -2.67 -2.23 18.98
N GLY A 44 -1.51 -1.63 18.64
CA GLY A 44 -0.23 -2.34 18.58
C GLY A 44 -0.31 -3.67 17.84
N ASP A 45 0.09 -4.73 18.51
CA ASP A 45 0.15 -6.10 18.00
C ASP A 45 -1.14 -6.92 18.28
N THR A 46 -2.25 -6.29 18.71
CA THR A 46 -3.51 -6.98 19.09
C THR A 46 -4.01 -7.93 18.01
N THR A 47 -3.88 -7.57 16.73
CA THR A 47 -4.32 -8.45 15.64
C THR A 47 -3.50 -9.75 15.61
N ASP A 48 -2.19 -9.65 15.79
CA ASP A 48 -1.28 -10.82 15.81
C ASP A 48 -1.54 -11.69 17.05
N ASP A 49 -1.78 -11.07 18.21
CA ASP A 49 -2.15 -11.80 19.45
C ASP A 49 -3.46 -12.60 19.29
N LEU A 50 -4.43 -12.03 18.58
CA LEU A 50 -5.70 -12.71 18.27
C LEU A 50 -5.51 -13.85 17.27
N LEU A 51 -4.65 -13.67 16.26
CA LEU A 51 -4.28 -14.72 15.32
C LEU A 51 -3.56 -15.89 16.05
N ASP A 52 -2.59 -15.59 16.91
CA ASP A 52 -1.88 -16.58 17.72
C ASP A 52 -2.83 -17.33 18.64
N SER A 53 -3.81 -16.63 19.24
CA SER A 53 -4.84 -17.23 20.10
C SER A 53 -5.71 -18.23 19.33
N ALA A 54 -6.10 -17.91 18.10
CA ALA A 54 -6.86 -18.82 17.25
C ALA A 54 -6.03 -20.03 16.82
N ALA A 55 -4.77 -19.81 16.42
CA ALA A 55 -3.83 -20.87 16.02
C ALA A 55 -3.53 -21.85 17.16
N ALA A 56 -3.55 -21.38 18.42
CA ALA A 56 -3.38 -22.24 19.58
C ALA A 56 -4.59 -23.19 19.82
N LEU A 57 -5.75 -22.90 19.23
CA LEU A 57 -6.97 -23.72 19.36
C LEU A 57 -7.13 -24.71 18.20
N THR A 58 -6.74 -24.33 16.98
CA THR A 58 -6.95 -25.15 15.77
C THR A 58 -6.04 -24.71 14.64
N ASP A 59 -5.57 -25.68 13.85
CA ASP A 59 -4.78 -25.44 12.64
C ASP A 59 -5.63 -24.90 11.46
N ASN A 60 -6.97 -25.05 11.55
CA ASN A 60 -7.90 -24.64 10.50
C ASN A 60 -9.09 -23.85 11.10
N PRO A 61 -8.86 -22.63 11.57
CA PRO A 61 -9.94 -21.81 12.11
C PRO A 61 -10.94 -21.44 11.01
N PRO A 62 -12.27 -21.53 11.27
CA PRO A 62 -13.26 -21.08 10.30
C PRO A 62 -13.11 -19.58 10.01
N GLU A 63 -13.07 -19.22 8.73
CA GLU A 63 -12.82 -17.84 8.29
C GLU A 63 -13.82 -16.84 8.84
N ARG A 64 -15.12 -17.23 8.92
CA ARG A 64 -16.17 -16.39 9.48
C ARG A 64 -15.92 -16.05 10.96
N GLU A 65 -15.53 -17.01 11.76
CA GLU A 65 -15.20 -16.81 13.18
C GLU A 65 -13.92 -16.02 13.36
N MET A 66 -12.96 -16.17 12.44
CA MET A 66 -11.75 -15.33 12.40
C MET A 66 -12.10 -13.86 12.16
N ASP A 67 -13.01 -13.55 11.25
CA ASP A 67 -13.44 -12.18 11.00
C ASP A 67 -14.12 -11.55 12.24
N ILE A 68 -14.95 -12.31 12.95
CA ILE A 68 -15.54 -11.87 14.21
C ILE A 68 -14.45 -11.57 15.25
N LEU A 69 -13.50 -12.52 15.43
CA LEU A 69 -12.41 -12.39 16.39
C LEU A 69 -11.53 -11.17 16.09
N LEU A 70 -11.03 -11.07 14.86
CA LEU A 70 -10.11 -9.99 14.47
C LEU A 70 -10.76 -8.62 14.53
N SER A 71 -12.06 -8.51 14.19
CA SER A 71 -12.80 -7.24 14.27
C SER A 71 -12.92 -6.66 15.67
N ALA A 72 -12.63 -7.43 16.73
CA ALA A 72 -12.66 -6.97 18.10
C ALA A 72 -11.57 -5.93 18.39
N GLY A 73 -10.39 -6.05 17.76
CA GLY A 73 -9.27 -5.15 17.97
C GLY A 73 -9.62 -3.68 17.70
N GLU A 74 -10.20 -3.40 16.54
CA GLU A 74 -10.61 -2.05 16.16
C GLU A 74 -11.78 -1.52 17.01
N ARG A 75 -12.64 -2.42 17.50
CA ARG A 75 -13.74 -2.01 18.40
C ARG A 75 -13.23 -1.54 19.74
N ILE A 76 -12.14 -2.11 20.25
CA ILE A 76 -11.47 -1.67 21.46
C ILE A 76 -10.86 -0.28 21.22
N SER A 77 -10.03 -0.12 20.20
CA SER A 77 -9.34 1.15 19.93
C SER A 77 -10.30 2.29 19.63
N MET A 78 -11.37 2.08 18.85
CA MET A 78 -12.36 3.14 18.56
C MET A 78 -13.07 3.64 19.83
N ALA A 79 -13.40 2.72 20.75
CA ALA A 79 -14.09 3.07 21.98
C ALA A 79 -13.19 3.87 22.93
N LEU A 80 -11.94 3.41 23.14
CA LEU A 80 -10.96 4.10 23.97
C LEU A 80 -10.62 5.48 23.41
N LEU A 81 -10.45 5.61 22.11
CA LEU A 81 -10.17 6.89 21.46
C LEU A 81 -11.36 7.85 21.58
N ALA A 82 -12.60 7.37 21.44
CA ALA A 82 -13.79 8.18 21.64
C ALA A 82 -13.88 8.72 23.09
N MET A 83 -13.57 7.89 24.09
CA MET A 83 -13.50 8.32 25.48
C MET A 83 -12.44 9.42 25.68
N ALA A 84 -11.25 9.24 25.08
CA ALA A 84 -10.15 10.20 25.22
C ALA A 84 -10.47 11.56 24.54
N VAL A 85 -11.14 11.56 23.39
CA VAL A 85 -11.58 12.80 22.71
C VAL A 85 -12.68 13.52 23.53
N ASN A 86 -13.65 12.76 24.06
CA ASN A 86 -14.69 13.32 24.94
C ASN A 86 -14.11 13.94 26.20
N GLU A 87 -13.09 13.34 26.81
CA GLU A 87 -12.39 13.88 28.00
C GLU A 87 -11.74 15.25 27.71
N LEU A 88 -11.31 15.48 26.45
CA LEU A 88 -10.76 16.75 26.01
C LEU A 88 -11.85 17.79 25.63
N GLY A 89 -13.14 17.49 25.85
CA GLY A 89 -14.24 18.43 25.69
C GLY A 89 -14.84 18.52 24.28
N VAL A 90 -14.44 17.64 23.36
CA VAL A 90 -15.03 17.54 22.02
C VAL A 90 -15.91 16.30 21.95
N GLU A 91 -17.19 16.47 21.56
CA GLU A 91 -18.11 15.34 21.46
C GLU A 91 -17.67 14.37 20.37
N ALA A 92 -17.40 13.11 20.72
CA ALA A 92 -16.98 12.05 19.83
C ALA A 92 -17.85 10.81 19.99
N ARG A 93 -18.13 10.13 18.86
CA ARG A 93 -18.93 8.90 18.83
C ARG A 93 -18.22 7.82 18.03
N ALA A 94 -18.20 6.61 18.59
CA ALA A 94 -17.61 5.43 17.97
C ALA A 94 -18.66 4.67 17.13
N TYR A 95 -18.22 4.13 15.98
CA TYR A 95 -19.02 3.38 15.03
C TYR A 95 -18.27 2.13 14.55
N THR A 96 -18.91 0.98 14.60
CA THR A 96 -18.40 -0.22 13.89
C THR A 96 -18.51 -0.03 12.37
N GLY A 97 -17.85 -0.86 11.59
CA GLY A 97 -17.96 -0.83 10.13
C GLY A 97 -19.41 -0.92 9.63
N ALA A 98 -20.21 -1.82 10.22
CA ALA A 98 -21.64 -1.93 9.93
C ALA A 98 -22.40 -0.63 10.25
N GLN A 99 -22.15 -0.02 11.40
CA GLN A 99 -22.79 1.23 11.81
C GLN A 99 -22.34 2.43 10.96
N ALA A 100 -21.14 2.38 10.41
CA ALA A 100 -20.60 3.33 9.44
C ALA A 100 -21.13 3.09 8.01
N GLY A 101 -21.93 2.06 7.79
CA GLY A 101 -22.56 1.75 6.50
C GLY A 101 -21.63 1.07 5.48
N ILE A 102 -20.61 0.37 5.96
CA ILE A 102 -19.64 -0.37 5.10
C ILE A 102 -20.25 -1.74 4.77
N LYS A 103 -20.64 -1.93 3.50
CA LYS A 103 -21.18 -3.19 2.99
C LYS A 103 -20.13 -3.93 2.17
N THR A 104 -20.03 -5.23 2.40
CA THR A 104 -19.05 -6.09 1.75
C THR A 104 -19.71 -7.29 1.08
N ASP A 105 -18.94 -7.97 0.24
CA ASP A 105 -19.26 -9.35 -0.15
C ASP A 105 -19.03 -10.31 1.04
N SER A 106 -19.20 -11.63 0.80
CA SER A 106 -19.09 -12.68 1.82
C SER A 106 -17.75 -13.46 1.74
N HIS A 107 -16.68 -12.86 1.18
CA HIS A 107 -15.34 -13.44 1.21
C HIS A 107 -14.67 -13.10 2.55
N PHE A 108 -14.82 -13.99 3.53
CA PHE A 108 -14.22 -13.80 4.84
C PHE A 108 -12.68 -13.70 4.75
N GLY A 109 -12.07 -12.89 5.63
CA GLY A 109 -10.62 -12.63 5.65
C GLY A 109 -10.09 -11.66 4.58
N ALA A 110 -10.81 -11.47 3.47
CA ALA A 110 -10.39 -10.61 2.36
C ALA A 110 -11.58 -9.97 1.61
N ALA A 111 -12.61 -9.58 2.35
CA ALA A 111 -13.84 -9.05 1.77
C ALA A 111 -13.64 -7.78 0.93
N GLN A 112 -14.47 -7.63 -0.09
CA GLN A 112 -14.50 -6.44 -0.94
C GLN A 112 -15.64 -5.51 -0.52
N ILE A 113 -15.37 -4.20 -0.47
CA ILE A 113 -16.40 -3.19 -0.24
C ILE A 113 -17.25 -3.09 -1.50
N ILE A 114 -18.50 -3.52 -1.40
CA ILE A 114 -19.49 -3.48 -2.49
C ILE A 114 -20.43 -2.28 -2.40
N GLY A 115 -20.45 -1.59 -1.25
CA GLY A 115 -21.23 -0.37 -1.05
C GLY A 115 -20.85 0.35 0.22
N MET A 116 -21.09 1.67 0.22
CA MET A 116 -20.86 2.51 1.40
C MET A 116 -21.93 3.59 1.49
N VAL A 117 -22.66 3.58 2.60
CA VAL A 117 -23.73 4.54 2.87
C VAL A 117 -23.57 5.08 4.30
N PRO A 118 -22.67 6.07 4.50
CA PRO A 118 -22.23 6.50 5.83
C PRO A 118 -23.19 7.54 6.47
N GLU A 119 -24.49 7.34 6.44
CA GLU A 119 -25.49 8.31 6.91
C GLU A 119 -25.32 8.69 8.39
N ARG A 120 -24.99 7.71 9.25
CA ARG A 120 -24.78 7.97 10.69
C ARG A 120 -23.53 8.79 10.95
N VAL A 121 -22.46 8.50 10.21
CA VAL A 121 -21.20 9.26 10.25
C VAL A 121 -21.43 10.68 9.73
N ALA A 122 -22.07 10.83 8.57
CA ALA A 122 -22.40 12.12 7.98
C ALA A 122 -23.25 13.00 8.92
N ARG A 123 -24.22 12.39 9.61
CA ARG A 123 -25.06 13.09 10.59
C ARG A 123 -24.22 13.57 11.78
N ALA A 124 -23.41 12.71 12.40
CA ALA A 124 -22.55 13.08 13.51
C ALA A 124 -21.63 14.26 13.15
N VAL A 125 -21.01 14.21 11.99
CA VAL A 125 -20.14 15.30 11.47
C VAL A 125 -20.92 16.60 11.23
N LYS A 126 -22.16 16.49 10.73
CA LYS A 126 -23.05 17.66 10.54
C LYS A 126 -23.43 18.29 11.87
N ASP A 127 -23.62 17.50 12.91
CA ASP A 127 -23.98 17.92 14.27
C ASP A 127 -22.76 18.43 15.07
N GLY A 128 -21.57 18.53 14.41
CA GLY A 128 -20.32 19.04 15.01
C GLY A 128 -19.57 18.01 15.86
N GLN A 129 -19.95 16.74 15.78
CA GLN A 129 -19.28 15.66 16.50
C GLN A 129 -18.12 15.07 15.68
N VAL A 130 -17.12 14.52 16.38
CA VAL A 130 -16.08 13.68 15.76
C VAL A 130 -16.62 12.25 15.63
N ALA A 131 -16.65 11.71 14.42
CA ALA A 131 -17.03 10.31 14.18
C ALA A 131 -15.78 9.42 14.15
N ILE A 132 -15.71 8.42 15.03
CA ILE A 132 -14.59 7.46 15.11
C ILE A 132 -15.07 6.10 14.63
N VAL A 133 -14.49 5.60 13.55
CA VAL A 133 -14.91 4.37 12.86
C VAL A 133 -13.86 3.27 13.06
N ALA A 134 -14.32 2.08 13.44
CA ALA A 134 -13.49 0.89 13.38
C ALA A 134 -13.12 0.59 11.93
N GLY A 135 -11.84 0.63 11.60
CA GLY A 135 -11.33 0.23 10.29
C GLY A 135 -11.40 -1.27 10.08
N PHE A 136 -10.91 -1.73 8.91
CA PHE A 136 -10.68 -3.15 8.62
C PHE A 136 -11.94 -4.01 8.47
N GLN A 137 -13.13 -3.58 8.88
CA GLN A 137 -14.34 -4.38 8.99
C GLN A 137 -15.54 -3.78 8.25
N GLY A 138 -16.42 -4.66 7.77
CA GLY A 138 -17.71 -4.33 7.21
C GLY A 138 -18.78 -5.36 7.59
N ILE A 139 -19.87 -5.37 6.85
CA ILE A 139 -20.97 -6.31 7.02
C ILE A 139 -21.38 -6.89 5.67
N SER A 140 -21.55 -8.21 5.60
CA SER A 140 -22.06 -8.91 4.43
C SER A 140 -23.56 -8.68 4.25
N LYS A 141 -24.10 -9.17 3.15
CA LYS A 141 -25.56 -9.19 2.89
C LYS A 141 -26.37 -10.01 3.90
N ASP A 142 -25.70 -10.97 4.56
CA ASP A 142 -26.32 -11.88 5.54
C ASP A 142 -26.11 -11.37 6.98
N ASP A 143 -25.72 -10.10 7.14
CA ASP A 143 -25.41 -9.42 8.40
C ASP A 143 -24.23 -10.01 9.19
N ASP A 144 -23.38 -10.79 8.53
CA ASP A 144 -22.14 -11.29 9.12
C ASP A 144 -21.03 -10.22 9.07
N VAL A 145 -20.25 -10.16 10.15
CA VAL A 145 -19.05 -9.32 10.18
C VAL A 145 -18.00 -9.89 9.23
N THR A 146 -17.41 -9.04 8.43
CA THR A 146 -16.36 -9.39 7.48
C THR A 146 -15.15 -8.52 7.69
N THR A 147 -13.94 -9.03 7.41
CA THR A 147 -12.70 -8.24 7.41
C THR A 147 -12.19 -8.03 5.99
N LEU A 148 -11.52 -6.90 5.78
CA LEU A 148 -11.05 -6.46 4.46
C LEU A 148 -9.64 -6.98 4.11
N GLY A 149 -9.03 -7.76 4.99
CA GLY A 149 -7.66 -8.21 4.85
C GLY A 149 -6.60 -7.11 5.08
N ARG A 150 -5.35 -7.38 4.73
CA ARG A 150 -4.24 -6.45 4.95
C ARG A 150 -4.49 -5.07 4.33
N GLY A 151 -4.17 -4.01 5.07
CA GLY A 151 -4.44 -2.62 4.66
C GLY A 151 -5.92 -2.24 4.68
N GLY A 152 -6.77 -3.05 5.32
CA GLY A 152 -8.22 -2.82 5.40
C GLY A 152 -8.60 -1.51 6.05
N SER A 153 -7.85 -1.04 7.07
CA SER A 153 -8.11 0.26 7.70
C SER A 153 -7.78 1.44 6.78
N ASP A 154 -6.72 1.35 5.98
CA ASP A 154 -6.40 2.37 4.96
C ASP A 154 -7.52 2.42 3.90
N THR A 155 -7.93 1.24 3.43
CA THR A 155 -9.04 1.10 2.47
C THR A 155 -10.35 1.67 3.03
N THR A 156 -10.65 1.39 4.31
CA THR A 156 -11.83 1.94 5.01
C THR A 156 -11.78 3.47 5.02
N ALA A 157 -10.64 4.06 5.37
CA ALA A 157 -10.49 5.51 5.48
C ALA A 157 -10.68 6.20 4.11
N VAL A 158 -10.06 5.67 3.07
CA VAL A 158 -10.18 6.23 1.71
C VAL A 158 -11.60 6.06 1.16
N ALA A 159 -12.25 4.90 1.41
CA ALA A 159 -13.61 4.67 0.99
C ALA A 159 -14.61 5.60 1.71
N LEU A 160 -14.43 5.85 3.02
CA LEU A 160 -15.21 6.84 3.77
C LEU A 160 -14.95 8.25 3.25
N ALA A 161 -13.71 8.63 2.96
CA ALA A 161 -13.37 9.92 2.40
C ALA A 161 -14.05 10.13 1.04
N ALA A 162 -14.06 9.12 0.18
CA ALA A 162 -14.77 9.16 -1.09
C ALA A 162 -16.29 9.32 -0.91
N ALA A 163 -16.91 8.52 -0.04
CA ALA A 163 -18.36 8.53 0.18
C ALA A 163 -18.86 9.81 0.87
N LEU A 164 -18.02 10.45 1.67
CA LEU A 164 -18.32 11.71 2.37
C LEU A 164 -17.87 12.94 1.58
N HIS A 165 -17.23 12.79 0.41
CA HIS A 165 -16.62 13.88 -0.36
C HIS A 165 -15.67 14.72 0.50
N ALA A 166 -14.78 14.05 1.22
CA ALA A 166 -13.80 14.71 2.06
C ALA A 166 -12.76 15.48 1.24
N ASP A 167 -12.29 16.59 1.78
CA ASP A 167 -11.25 17.42 1.15
C ASP A 167 -9.88 16.73 1.16
N VAL A 168 -9.64 15.85 2.13
CA VAL A 168 -8.41 15.05 2.26
C VAL A 168 -8.64 13.81 3.13
N CYS A 169 -7.92 12.73 2.81
CA CYS A 169 -7.72 11.57 3.68
C CYS A 169 -6.28 11.59 4.18
N GLU A 170 -6.09 11.90 5.47
CA GLU A 170 -4.79 11.85 6.15
C GLU A 170 -4.51 10.43 6.63
N ILE A 171 -3.38 9.87 6.22
CA ILE A 171 -2.90 8.55 6.67
C ILE A 171 -1.74 8.76 7.64
N TYR A 172 -1.97 8.51 8.91
CA TYR A 172 -0.98 8.60 9.97
C TYR A 172 -0.28 7.25 10.19
N THR A 173 1.04 7.28 10.13
CA THR A 173 1.93 6.12 10.23
C THR A 173 3.14 6.44 11.13
N ASP A 174 4.11 5.56 11.20
CA ASP A 174 5.36 5.68 11.97
C ASP A 174 6.51 6.39 11.22
N VAL A 175 6.24 6.88 10.00
CA VAL A 175 7.21 7.63 9.18
C VAL A 175 6.66 8.99 8.76
N ASP A 176 7.54 9.94 8.48
CA ASP A 176 7.20 11.33 8.16
C ASP A 176 6.63 11.54 6.73
N GLY A 177 6.18 10.52 6.06
CA GLY A 177 5.67 10.55 4.68
C GLY A 177 6.34 9.51 3.80
N LEU A 178 6.21 9.64 2.48
CA LEU A 178 6.91 8.79 1.51
C LEU A 178 8.31 9.35 1.25
N PHE A 179 9.27 8.44 1.06
CA PHE A 179 10.66 8.75 0.80
C PHE A 179 11.09 8.28 -0.59
N SER A 180 12.16 8.87 -1.12
CA SER A 180 12.74 8.52 -2.43
C SER A 180 13.29 7.08 -2.49
N ALA A 181 13.51 6.44 -1.35
CA ALA A 181 13.75 5.00 -1.15
C ALA A 181 13.43 4.64 0.30
N ASP A 182 13.48 3.36 0.66
CA ASP A 182 13.37 2.93 2.06
C ASP A 182 14.54 3.50 2.90
N PRO A 183 14.27 4.35 3.90
CA PRO A 183 15.33 4.95 4.71
C PRO A 183 16.18 3.95 5.49
N ARG A 184 15.64 2.74 5.76
CA ARG A 184 16.37 1.66 6.43
C ARG A 184 17.48 1.11 5.55
N ILE A 185 17.32 1.18 4.22
CA ILE A 185 18.33 0.78 3.23
C ILE A 185 19.19 1.98 2.82
N VAL A 186 18.55 3.13 2.53
CA VAL A 186 19.20 4.36 2.08
C VAL A 186 18.99 5.45 3.11
N PRO A 187 19.89 5.63 4.10
CA PRO A 187 19.75 6.66 5.14
C PRO A 187 19.66 8.10 4.60
N LYS A 188 20.15 8.34 3.37
CA LYS A 188 20.06 9.62 2.67
C LYS A 188 18.81 9.76 1.78
N ALA A 189 17.85 8.87 1.88
CA ALA A 189 16.57 9.04 1.20
C ALA A 189 15.91 10.33 1.68
N HIS A 190 15.49 11.19 0.75
CA HIS A 190 14.77 12.42 1.08
C HIS A 190 13.27 12.19 1.06
N ARG A 191 12.53 12.97 1.85
CA ARG A 191 11.07 12.93 1.87
C ARG A 191 10.51 13.59 0.62
N LEU A 192 9.58 12.90 -0.03
CA LEU A 192 8.82 13.41 -1.16
C LEU A 192 7.72 14.34 -0.66
N ARG A 193 7.69 15.59 -1.12
CA ARG A 193 6.70 16.58 -0.65
C ARG A 193 5.34 16.37 -1.32
N THR A 194 5.37 16.07 -2.61
CA THR A 194 4.19 15.82 -3.44
C THR A 194 4.47 14.66 -4.37
N LEU A 195 3.43 13.85 -4.61
CA LEU A 195 3.41 12.77 -5.60
C LEU A 195 2.08 12.78 -6.34
N THR A 196 2.09 12.29 -7.57
CA THR A 196 0.86 11.94 -8.28
C THR A 196 0.27 10.64 -7.71
N GLN A 197 -1.02 10.44 -7.93
CA GLN A 197 -1.66 9.17 -7.54
C GLN A 197 -1.08 7.99 -8.34
N GLU A 198 -0.66 8.22 -9.58
CA GLU A 198 -0.07 7.20 -10.44
C GLU A 198 1.32 6.77 -9.96
N GLU A 199 2.21 7.72 -9.63
CA GLU A 199 3.52 7.41 -9.03
C GLU A 199 3.39 6.65 -7.72
N THR A 200 2.44 7.06 -6.87
CA THR A 200 2.18 6.40 -5.59
C THR A 200 1.67 4.97 -5.80
N LEU A 201 0.81 4.74 -6.79
CA LEU A 201 0.31 3.42 -7.14
C LEU A 201 1.46 2.49 -7.57
N GLU A 202 2.34 2.95 -8.46
CA GLU A 202 3.51 2.18 -8.89
C GLU A 202 4.48 1.91 -7.72
N MET A 203 4.73 2.90 -6.87
CA MET A 203 5.57 2.69 -5.69
C MET A 203 4.97 1.65 -4.73
N ALA A 204 3.66 1.74 -4.44
CA ALA A 204 2.97 0.81 -3.55
C ALA A 204 2.92 -0.61 -4.13
N ALA A 205 2.65 -0.75 -5.43
CA ALA A 205 2.62 -2.05 -6.13
C ALA A 205 3.99 -2.75 -6.16
N HIS A 206 5.08 -1.98 -6.03
CA HIS A 206 6.43 -2.50 -6.17
C HIS A 206 7.27 -2.48 -4.89
N GLY A 207 6.61 -2.39 -3.72
CA GLY A 207 7.23 -2.65 -2.42
C GLY A 207 7.41 -1.44 -1.50
N ALA A 208 6.95 -0.25 -1.87
CA ALA A 208 6.87 0.87 -0.92
C ALA A 208 5.69 0.64 0.05
N LYS A 209 5.94 -0.05 1.17
CA LYS A 209 4.93 -0.58 2.09
C LYS A 209 4.25 0.48 3.00
N ILE A 210 4.44 1.77 2.75
CA ILE A 210 3.87 2.85 3.59
C ILE A 210 2.36 2.97 3.39
N LEU A 211 1.88 2.81 2.16
CA LEU A 211 0.47 2.76 1.81
C LEU A 211 0.10 1.41 1.22
N HIS A 212 -1.07 0.90 1.59
CA HIS A 212 -1.55 -0.33 0.99
C HIS A 212 -2.09 -0.06 -0.43
N LEU A 213 -1.69 -0.92 -1.40
CA LEU A 213 -2.02 -0.77 -2.82
C LEU A 213 -3.52 -0.50 -3.05
N ARG A 214 -4.39 -1.31 -2.45
CA ARG A 214 -5.86 -1.20 -2.56
C ARG A 214 -6.39 0.17 -2.12
N ALA A 215 -5.81 0.78 -1.09
CA ALA A 215 -6.20 2.11 -0.64
C ALA A 215 -5.82 3.19 -1.68
N VAL A 216 -4.66 3.06 -2.31
CA VAL A 216 -4.20 3.97 -3.38
C VAL A 216 -5.06 3.81 -4.63
N GLU A 217 -5.44 2.58 -5.00
CA GLU A 217 -6.39 2.31 -6.10
C GLU A 217 -7.75 2.98 -5.86
N PHE A 218 -8.28 2.88 -4.65
CA PHE A 218 -9.52 3.58 -4.26
C PHE A 218 -9.34 5.10 -4.35
N ALA A 219 -8.24 5.64 -3.81
CA ALA A 219 -7.96 7.07 -3.87
C ALA A 219 -7.92 7.58 -5.32
N ARG A 220 -7.21 6.88 -6.20
CA ARG A 220 -7.14 7.19 -7.63
C ARG A 220 -8.51 7.11 -8.32
N ARG A 221 -9.24 6.02 -8.06
CA ARG A 221 -10.56 5.78 -8.69
C ARG A 221 -11.59 6.85 -8.36
N TYR A 222 -11.58 7.35 -7.12
CA TYR A 222 -12.56 8.33 -6.63
C TYR A 222 -12.00 9.75 -6.50
N GLY A 223 -10.75 9.99 -6.92
CA GLY A 223 -10.12 11.30 -6.87
C GLY A 223 -9.90 11.82 -5.45
N VAL A 224 -9.71 10.94 -4.46
CA VAL A 224 -9.50 11.33 -3.06
C VAL A 224 -8.06 11.78 -2.86
N PRO A 225 -7.79 13.04 -2.45
CA PRO A 225 -6.46 13.46 -2.08
C PRO A 225 -5.99 12.74 -0.82
N LEU A 226 -4.75 12.24 -0.81
CA LEU A 226 -4.14 11.62 0.37
C LEU A 226 -3.04 12.52 0.94
N HIS A 227 -2.91 12.52 2.26
CA HIS A 227 -1.82 13.19 2.96
C HIS A 227 -1.19 12.22 3.96
N VAL A 228 0.01 11.73 3.66
CA VAL A 228 0.71 10.74 4.50
C VAL A 228 1.59 11.49 5.50
N ARG A 229 1.38 11.23 6.79
CA ARG A 229 2.04 11.94 7.90
C ARG A 229 2.47 10.97 9.00
N SER A 230 3.40 11.40 9.84
CA SER A 230 3.70 10.68 11.08
C SER A 230 2.72 11.07 12.19
N SER A 231 2.28 10.09 12.98
CA SER A 231 1.55 10.34 14.25
C SER A 231 2.47 10.80 15.38
N PHE A 232 3.79 10.75 15.17
CA PHE A 232 4.83 11.03 16.17
C PHE A 232 5.54 12.38 15.96
N SER A 233 5.24 13.09 14.85
CA SER A 233 5.86 14.38 14.54
C SER A 233 4.84 15.38 13.98
N GLU A 234 5.25 16.65 13.90
CA GLU A 234 4.46 17.73 13.29
C GLU A 234 4.94 18.06 11.86
N LYS A 235 5.80 17.24 11.27
CA LYS A 235 6.30 17.47 9.91
C LYS A 235 5.17 17.34 8.88
N ASN A 236 5.30 18.11 7.79
CA ASN A 236 4.28 18.25 6.73
C ASN A 236 4.11 17.03 5.83
N GLY A 237 4.62 15.88 6.11
CA GLY A 237 4.37 14.66 5.37
C GLY A 237 4.49 14.74 3.83
N THR A 238 3.77 13.86 3.15
CA THR A 238 3.69 13.77 1.68
C THR A 238 2.25 13.94 1.22
N TRP A 239 2.02 14.91 0.33
CA TRP A 239 0.75 15.11 -0.36
C TRP A 239 0.67 14.26 -1.63
N ILE A 240 -0.45 13.57 -1.83
CA ILE A 240 -0.68 12.70 -2.99
C ILE A 240 -1.98 13.12 -3.65
N SER A 241 -1.89 13.76 -4.80
CA SER A 241 -3.03 14.15 -5.60
C SER A 241 -2.59 14.62 -6.99
N ASP A 242 -3.46 14.49 -7.97
CA ASP A 242 -3.29 15.05 -9.31
C ASP A 242 -3.85 16.48 -9.41
N SER A 243 -4.43 16.99 -8.32
CA SER A 243 -5.03 18.32 -8.23
C SER A 243 -4.48 19.13 -7.06
N PRO A 244 -4.52 20.48 -7.10
CA PRO A 244 -4.17 21.31 -5.96
C PRO A 244 -5.07 21.03 -4.75
N ALA A 245 -4.50 21.20 -3.55
CA ALA A 245 -5.26 21.07 -2.33
C ALA A 245 -6.27 22.23 -2.19
N ASN A 246 -7.39 21.95 -1.48
CA ASN A 246 -8.32 23.01 -1.08
C ASN A 246 -7.55 24.07 -0.26
N PRO A 247 -7.67 25.37 -0.60
CA PRO A 247 -7.01 26.46 0.13
C PRO A 247 -7.31 26.50 1.64
N GLU A 248 -8.44 25.95 2.08
CA GLU A 248 -8.80 25.84 3.50
C GLU A 248 -7.90 24.88 4.29
N LEU A 249 -7.10 24.05 3.58
CA LEU A 249 -6.09 23.16 4.17
C LEU A 249 -4.72 23.83 4.35
N LYS A 250 -4.62 25.16 4.08
CA LYS A 250 -3.36 25.89 4.29
C LYS A 250 -2.88 25.75 5.74
N GLY A 251 -1.61 25.39 5.89
CA GLY A 251 -0.99 25.12 7.19
C GLY A 251 -1.13 23.67 7.66
N LEU A 252 -2.03 22.89 7.07
CA LEU A 252 -2.16 21.44 7.34
C LEU A 252 -1.45 20.57 6.30
N VAL A 253 -1.29 21.08 5.09
CA VAL A 253 -0.64 20.41 3.96
C VAL A 253 0.63 21.14 3.52
N PRO A 254 1.55 20.51 2.77
CA PRO A 254 2.71 21.19 2.20
C PRO A 254 2.30 22.38 1.30
N ASP A 255 3.02 23.49 1.34
CA ASP A 255 2.73 24.67 0.47
C ASP A 255 2.72 24.29 -1.02
N ALA A 256 3.55 23.32 -1.42
CA ALA A 256 3.55 22.80 -2.79
C ALA A 256 2.22 22.17 -3.18
N ALA A 257 1.46 21.62 -2.24
CA ALA A 257 0.15 21.02 -2.50
C ALA A 257 -0.93 22.04 -2.84
N LEU A 258 -0.75 23.31 -2.44
CA LEU A 258 -1.69 24.40 -2.69
C LEU A 258 -1.54 25.01 -4.09
N LYS A 259 -0.49 24.63 -4.82
CA LYS A 259 -0.20 25.12 -6.18
C LYS A 259 -0.70 24.14 -7.23
N SER A 260 -1.02 24.64 -8.41
CA SER A 260 -1.33 23.78 -9.55
C SER A 260 -0.10 22.95 -9.95
N PRO A 261 -0.29 21.77 -10.54
CA PRO A 261 0.82 21.00 -11.12
C PRO A 261 1.67 21.79 -12.11
N GLU A 262 1.06 22.73 -12.84
CA GLU A 262 1.72 23.61 -13.79
C GLU A 262 2.59 24.67 -13.11
N GLU A 263 2.14 25.24 -11.98
CA GLU A 263 2.91 26.20 -11.18
C GLU A 263 4.10 25.55 -10.45
N ASN A 264 4.00 24.27 -10.16
CA ASN A 264 5.11 23.46 -9.60
C ASN A 264 6.10 22.97 -10.67
N ALA A 265 5.82 23.20 -11.95
CA ALA A 265 6.42 22.50 -13.10
C ALA A 265 7.71 23.12 -13.64
N MET A 266 8.37 24.06 -12.92
CA MET A 266 9.61 24.63 -13.47
C MET A 266 10.77 23.62 -13.64
N GLU A 267 10.73 22.42 -13.10
CA GLU A 267 11.48 21.19 -13.46
C GLU A 267 11.07 20.09 -12.48
N LYS A 268 10.09 19.26 -12.87
CA LYS A 268 9.81 18.05 -12.06
C LYS A 268 11.00 17.11 -12.16
N PRO A 269 11.43 16.49 -11.05
CA PRO A 269 12.45 15.47 -11.14
C PRO A 269 11.98 14.35 -12.08
N VAL A 270 12.87 13.90 -12.94
CA VAL A 270 12.60 12.82 -13.89
C VAL A 270 12.20 11.53 -13.16
N ILE A 271 12.80 11.33 -11.98
CA ILE A 271 12.61 10.18 -11.10
C ILE A 271 12.14 10.68 -9.75
N SER A 272 11.05 10.10 -9.26
CA SER A 272 10.47 10.39 -7.95
C SER A 272 11.08 9.51 -6.86
N GLY A 273 11.30 8.22 -7.15
CA GLY A 273 11.86 7.33 -6.15
C GLY A 273 12.14 5.92 -6.64
N ILE A 274 12.59 5.11 -5.70
CA ILE A 274 12.93 3.70 -5.89
C ILE A 274 12.15 2.87 -4.89
N ALA A 275 11.32 1.95 -5.40
CA ALA A 275 10.70 0.91 -4.62
C ALA A 275 11.50 -0.39 -4.74
N HIS A 276 11.41 -1.26 -3.74
CA HIS A 276 12.04 -2.57 -3.77
C HIS A 276 11.14 -3.62 -3.13
N ASP A 277 11.22 -4.85 -3.61
CA ASP A 277 10.44 -5.97 -3.08
C ASP A 277 11.34 -7.21 -2.93
N ARG A 278 11.25 -7.85 -1.76
CA ARG A 278 12.01 -9.05 -1.37
C ARG A 278 11.13 -10.29 -1.30
N SER A 279 9.82 -10.13 -1.43
CA SER A 279 8.82 -11.16 -1.19
C SER A 279 8.26 -11.74 -2.49
N GLN A 280 9.10 -11.79 -3.52
CA GLN A 280 8.75 -12.31 -4.84
C GLN A 280 9.63 -13.52 -5.17
N ASP A 281 9.00 -14.50 -5.81
CA ASP A 281 9.67 -15.65 -6.39
C ASP A 281 9.57 -15.61 -7.91
N LYS A 282 10.47 -16.31 -8.59
CA LYS A 282 10.50 -16.40 -10.05
C LYS A 282 10.29 -17.85 -10.50
N ILE A 283 9.31 -18.05 -11.40
CA ILE A 283 9.05 -19.32 -12.07
C ILE A 283 9.29 -19.13 -13.56
N THR A 284 9.99 -20.09 -14.18
CA THR A 284 10.16 -20.16 -15.63
C THR A 284 9.62 -21.50 -16.11
N VAL A 285 8.63 -21.46 -16.98
CA VAL A 285 8.08 -22.61 -17.71
C VAL A 285 8.85 -22.72 -19.01
N THR A 286 9.67 -23.75 -19.17
CA THR A 286 10.59 -23.86 -20.31
C THR A 286 10.02 -24.71 -21.44
N ASP A 287 10.40 -24.36 -22.69
CA ASP A 287 10.09 -25.12 -23.89
C ASP A 287 8.60 -25.40 -24.13
N VAL A 288 7.73 -24.46 -23.71
CA VAL A 288 6.31 -24.53 -24.06
C VAL A 288 6.13 -24.41 -25.58
N PRO A 289 5.13 -25.08 -26.20
CA PRO A 289 4.85 -24.88 -27.64
C PRO A 289 4.56 -23.40 -27.93
N ASN A 290 5.26 -22.85 -28.94
CA ASN A 290 5.03 -21.49 -29.41
C ASN A 290 3.80 -21.43 -30.32
N SER A 291 2.61 -21.57 -29.74
CA SER A 291 1.36 -21.57 -30.49
C SER A 291 0.28 -20.78 -29.75
N PRO A 292 -0.72 -20.22 -30.46
CA PRO A 292 -1.82 -19.51 -29.82
C PRO A 292 -2.52 -20.34 -28.74
N GLY A 293 -2.79 -19.73 -27.57
CA GLY A 293 -3.50 -20.35 -26.46
C GLY A 293 -2.61 -20.99 -25.40
N VAL A 294 -1.32 -21.22 -25.63
CA VAL A 294 -0.45 -21.84 -24.61
C VAL A 294 -0.25 -20.92 -23.40
N ALA A 295 0.05 -19.65 -23.61
CA ALA A 295 0.15 -18.69 -22.49
C ALA A 295 -1.17 -18.60 -21.72
N ALA A 296 -2.31 -18.62 -22.41
CA ALA A 296 -3.63 -18.62 -21.75
C ALA A 296 -3.82 -19.83 -20.84
N ARG A 297 -3.39 -21.03 -21.25
CA ARG A 297 -3.45 -22.24 -20.39
C ARG A 297 -2.55 -22.12 -19.18
N VAL A 298 -1.28 -21.71 -19.37
CA VAL A 298 -0.34 -21.51 -18.24
C VAL A 298 -0.96 -20.59 -17.18
N PHE A 299 -1.46 -19.43 -17.60
CA PHE A 299 -2.00 -18.45 -16.64
C PHE A 299 -3.39 -18.80 -16.11
N ALA A 300 -4.20 -19.58 -16.84
CA ALA A 300 -5.45 -20.12 -16.31
C ALA A 300 -5.19 -21.06 -15.12
N VAL A 301 -4.24 -21.99 -15.26
CA VAL A 301 -3.84 -22.92 -14.18
C VAL A 301 -3.33 -22.17 -12.96
N VAL A 302 -2.51 -21.11 -13.15
CA VAL A 302 -2.01 -20.29 -12.03
C VAL A 302 -3.14 -19.48 -11.38
N ALA A 303 -4.09 -18.97 -12.16
CA ALA A 303 -5.24 -18.24 -11.64
C ALA A 303 -6.21 -19.12 -10.83
N GLU A 304 -6.41 -20.40 -11.21
CA GLU A 304 -7.26 -21.35 -10.50
C GLU A 304 -6.83 -21.57 -9.05
N VAL A 305 -5.53 -21.46 -8.75
CA VAL A 305 -4.99 -21.56 -7.39
C VAL A 305 -4.90 -20.20 -6.67
N GLY A 306 -5.48 -19.15 -7.26
CA GLY A 306 -5.54 -17.81 -6.67
C GLY A 306 -4.18 -17.11 -6.56
N ALA A 307 -3.18 -17.48 -7.37
CA ALA A 307 -1.87 -16.84 -7.36
C ALA A 307 -1.88 -15.57 -8.22
N ASN A 308 -1.40 -14.45 -7.65
CA ASN A 308 -1.25 -13.19 -8.37
C ASN A 308 0.12 -13.13 -9.06
N ILE A 309 0.12 -12.71 -10.33
CA ILE A 309 1.34 -12.57 -11.13
C ILE A 309 1.68 -11.09 -11.27
N ASP A 310 2.97 -10.76 -11.13
CA ASP A 310 3.46 -9.38 -11.28
C ASP A 310 4.13 -9.17 -12.65
N MET A 311 5.34 -9.71 -12.86
CA MET A 311 6.08 -9.53 -14.12
C MET A 311 5.90 -10.76 -14.99
N ILE A 312 5.69 -10.57 -16.30
CA ILE A 312 5.61 -11.65 -17.29
C ILE A 312 6.58 -11.33 -18.43
N VAL A 313 7.45 -12.27 -18.75
CA VAL A 313 8.34 -12.20 -19.91
C VAL A 313 8.29 -13.50 -20.69
N GLN A 314 7.98 -13.41 -21.96
CA GLN A 314 8.07 -14.54 -22.88
C GLN A 314 9.21 -14.31 -23.87
N ASN A 315 10.08 -15.29 -24.03
CA ASN A 315 11.14 -15.27 -25.01
C ASN A 315 11.16 -16.53 -25.87
N LEU A 316 11.62 -16.39 -27.11
CA LEU A 316 11.78 -17.48 -28.06
C LEU A 316 13.25 -17.90 -28.07
N PRO A 317 13.58 -19.18 -27.78
CA PRO A 317 14.93 -19.69 -27.96
C PRO A 317 15.36 -19.59 -29.43
N ILE A 318 16.56 -19.11 -29.68
CA ILE A 318 17.12 -19.02 -31.04
C ILE A 318 17.28 -20.41 -31.65
N SER A 319 17.53 -21.42 -30.83
CA SER A 319 17.73 -22.81 -31.23
C SER A 319 16.47 -23.51 -31.76
N ASP A 320 15.30 -23.10 -31.29
CA ASP A 320 14.02 -23.70 -31.70
C ASP A 320 12.88 -22.64 -31.59
N PRO A 321 12.51 -21.99 -32.71
CA PRO A 321 11.44 -20.99 -32.74
C PRO A 321 10.03 -21.58 -32.52
N THR A 322 9.88 -22.90 -32.54
CA THR A 322 8.61 -23.59 -32.26
C THR A 322 8.34 -23.71 -30.75
N LYS A 323 9.31 -23.32 -29.93
CA LYS A 323 9.25 -23.31 -28.46
C LYS A 323 9.34 -21.90 -27.93
N ALA A 324 8.85 -21.72 -26.70
CA ALA A 324 8.99 -20.49 -25.95
C ALA A 324 9.33 -20.80 -24.48
N ASN A 325 9.93 -19.83 -23.80
CA ASN A 325 10.03 -19.83 -22.35
C ASN A 325 9.14 -18.72 -21.79
N ILE A 326 8.32 -19.04 -20.80
CA ILE A 326 7.47 -18.08 -20.09
C ILE A 326 8.01 -17.94 -18.68
N THR A 327 8.52 -16.76 -18.36
CA THR A 327 9.02 -16.40 -17.01
C THR A 327 8.07 -15.42 -16.38
N PHE A 328 7.72 -15.64 -15.12
CA PHE A 328 6.92 -14.70 -14.35
C PHE A 328 7.37 -14.66 -12.88
N THR A 329 7.00 -13.57 -12.21
CA THR A 329 7.20 -13.41 -10.77
C THR A 329 5.84 -13.40 -10.07
N LEU A 330 5.83 -13.87 -8.81
CA LEU A 330 4.66 -13.96 -7.96
C LEU A 330 5.09 -13.87 -6.50
N PRO A 331 4.15 -13.55 -5.56
CA PRO A 331 4.46 -13.57 -4.13
C PRO A 331 4.94 -14.94 -3.66
N GLU A 332 5.94 -14.97 -2.77
CA GLU A 332 6.55 -16.21 -2.27
C GLU A 332 5.50 -17.17 -1.65
N GLY A 333 4.46 -16.64 -0.98
CA GLY A 333 3.37 -17.43 -0.43
C GLY A 333 2.49 -18.15 -1.47
N ASP A 334 2.58 -17.76 -2.74
CA ASP A 334 1.81 -18.35 -3.84
C ASP A 334 2.63 -19.34 -4.68
N ALA A 335 3.96 -19.36 -4.52
CA ALA A 335 4.85 -20.07 -5.42
C ALA A 335 4.63 -21.59 -5.42
N GLN A 336 4.54 -22.22 -4.23
CA GLN A 336 4.41 -23.67 -4.15
C GLN A 336 3.10 -24.17 -4.78
N LYS A 337 1.97 -23.53 -4.48
CA LYS A 337 0.68 -23.92 -5.07
C LYS A 337 0.65 -23.70 -6.59
N ALA A 338 1.31 -22.66 -7.10
CA ALA A 338 1.45 -22.45 -8.54
C ALA A 338 2.34 -23.52 -9.21
N LEU A 339 3.46 -23.92 -8.57
CA LEU A 339 4.32 -24.99 -9.06
C LEU A 339 3.58 -26.32 -9.12
N ASP A 340 2.88 -26.69 -8.05
CA ASP A 340 2.13 -27.96 -7.96
C ASP A 340 1.02 -28.02 -9.02
N ALA A 341 0.31 -26.91 -9.22
CA ALA A 341 -0.75 -26.82 -10.23
C ALA A 341 -0.19 -26.92 -11.65
N LEU A 342 0.89 -26.21 -11.96
CA LEU A 342 1.54 -26.28 -13.26
C LEU A 342 2.08 -27.70 -13.54
N GLU A 343 2.70 -28.34 -12.55
CA GLU A 343 3.22 -29.71 -12.70
C GLU A 343 2.10 -30.71 -12.97
N ALA A 344 0.94 -30.58 -12.32
CA ALA A 344 -0.23 -31.41 -12.56
C ALA A 344 -0.78 -31.30 -14.01
N HIS A 345 -0.55 -30.17 -14.68
CA HIS A 345 -0.98 -29.89 -16.04
C HIS A 345 0.14 -29.93 -17.07
N ARG A 346 1.29 -30.55 -16.72
CA ARG A 346 2.49 -30.62 -17.58
C ARG A 346 2.19 -31.10 -18.99
N ASP A 347 1.50 -32.23 -19.11
CA ASP A 347 1.20 -32.87 -20.41
C ASP A 347 0.23 -32.04 -21.26
N GLU A 348 -0.72 -31.35 -20.62
CA GLU A 348 -1.71 -30.50 -21.28
C GLU A 348 -1.07 -29.21 -21.81
N ILE A 349 -0.20 -28.60 -21.05
CA ILE A 349 0.53 -27.38 -21.43
C ILE A 349 1.65 -27.72 -22.41
N GLY A 350 2.31 -28.86 -22.21
CA GLY A 350 3.36 -29.39 -23.09
C GLY A 350 4.74 -28.75 -22.84
N PHE A 351 5.07 -28.39 -21.61
CA PHE A 351 6.38 -27.82 -21.25
C PHE A 351 7.39 -28.90 -20.87
N ASN A 352 8.67 -28.55 -20.93
CA ASN A 352 9.77 -29.45 -20.60
C ASN A 352 10.10 -29.44 -19.09
N GLU A 353 10.34 -28.26 -18.50
CA GLU A 353 10.82 -28.11 -17.13
C GLU A 353 10.22 -26.86 -16.47
N LEU A 354 9.99 -26.94 -15.15
CA LEU A 354 9.75 -25.78 -14.31
C LEU A 354 11.05 -25.41 -13.58
N ARG A 355 11.48 -24.16 -13.76
CA ARG A 355 12.62 -23.59 -13.03
C ARG A 355 12.13 -22.60 -12.00
N TYR A 356 12.41 -22.88 -10.76
CA TYR A 356 12.03 -22.10 -9.61
C TYR A 356 13.24 -21.39 -9.01
N ASN A 357 13.10 -20.10 -8.71
CA ASN A 357 14.12 -19.32 -8.01
C ASN A 357 13.49 -18.42 -6.96
N PRO A 358 13.63 -18.74 -5.65
CA PRO A 358 13.14 -17.93 -4.54
C PRO A 358 14.12 -16.81 -4.13
N ASN A 359 15.35 -16.80 -4.66
CA ASN A 359 16.40 -15.88 -4.25
C ASN A 359 16.49 -14.67 -5.18
N ILE A 360 15.37 -14.00 -5.38
CA ILE A 360 15.30 -12.80 -6.21
C ILE A 360 14.93 -11.56 -5.39
N GLY A 361 15.41 -10.41 -5.84
CA GLY A 361 15.01 -9.11 -5.37
C GLY A 361 14.58 -8.23 -6.55
N LYS A 362 13.47 -7.54 -6.41
CA LYS A 362 12.95 -6.60 -7.42
C LYS A 362 13.26 -5.17 -7.00
N LEU A 363 13.87 -4.39 -7.88
CA LEU A 363 14.06 -2.95 -7.76
C LEU A 363 13.24 -2.26 -8.85
N SER A 364 12.49 -1.23 -8.48
CA SER A 364 11.64 -0.47 -9.40
C SER A 364 11.95 1.02 -9.30
N LEU A 365 12.45 1.60 -10.38
CA LEU A 365 12.66 3.04 -10.54
C LEU A 365 11.35 3.66 -11.03
N VAL A 366 10.83 4.66 -10.31
CA VAL A 366 9.51 5.28 -10.59
C VAL A 366 9.65 6.78 -10.83
N GLY A 367 8.98 7.30 -11.84
CA GLY A 367 8.90 8.74 -12.12
C GLY A 367 8.22 9.07 -13.44
N VAL A 368 7.33 10.04 -13.43
CA VAL A 368 6.56 10.48 -14.62
C VAL A 368 7.44 11.10 -15.72
N GLY A 369 8.64 11.57 -15.39
CA GLY A 369 9.55 12.18 -16.36
C GLY A 369 10.29 11.19 -17.27
N MET A 370 10.17 9.88 -17.06
CA MET A 370 10.92 8.88 -17.83
C MET A 370 10.53 8.83 -19.32
N ARG A 371 9.27 9.13 -19.67
CA ARG A 371 8.79 9.13 -21.06
C ARG A 371 9.51 10.13 -21.95
N THR A 372 9.87 11.27 -21.42
CA THR A 372 10.42 12.41 -22.18
C THR A 372 11.93 12.55 -22.04
N ASN A 373 12.56 11.74 -21.19
CA ASN A 373 13.99 11.83 -20.91
C ASN A 373 14.73 10.56 -21.38
N PRO A 374 15.29 10.57 -22.61
CA PRO A 374 16.10 9.47 -23.09
C PRO A 374 17.36 9.34 -22.22
N GLY A 375 17.81 8.12 -21.98
CA GLY A 375 19.00 7.84 -21.17
C GLY A 375 18.73 7.40 -19.74
N VAL A 376 17.50 7.46 -19.22
CA VAL A 376 17.15 6.93 -17.90
C VAL A 376 17.52 5.44 -17.78
N SER A 377 17.14 4.63 -18.76
CA SER A 377 17.47 3.20 -18.79
C SER A 377 18.98 2.96 -18.83
N ALA A 378 19.71 3.72 -19.66
CA ALA A 378 21.17 3.61 -19.75
C ALA A 378 21.82 3.94 -18.41
N ARG A 379 21.39 5.02 -17.74
CA ARG A 379 21.90 5.42 -16.42
C ARG A 379 21.60 4.37 -15.34
N LEU A 380 20.40 3.77 -15.35
CA LEU A 380 20.03 2.67 -14.44
C LEU A 380 20.96 1.48 -14.62
N PHE A 381 21.12 1.01 -15.88
CA PHE A 381 21.94 -0.16 -16.15
C PHE A 381 23.44 0.10 -15.92
N SER A 382 23.94 1.30 -16.21
CA SER A 382 25.31 1.67 -15.85
C SER A 382 25.53 1.65 -14.34
N ALA A 383 24.61 2.20 -13.54
CA ALA A 383 24.72 2.20 -12.10
C ALA A 383 24.76 0.79 -11.50
N LEU A 384 23.96 -0.14 -12.04
CA LEU A 384 23.99 -1.55 -11.63
C LEU A 384 25.29 -2.24 -12.07
N SER A 385 25.75 -1.99 -13.29
CA SER A 385 27.00 -2.51 -13.82
C SER A 385 28.20 -2.06 -13.00
N ASP A 386 28.30 -0.76 -12.69
CA ASP A 386 29.37 -0.17 -11.89
C ASP A 386 29.39 -0.73 -10.46
N ALA A 387 28.22 -1.11 -9.94
CA ALA A 387 28.07 -1.80 -8.67
C ALA A 387 28.35 -3.32 -8.75
N GLY A 388 28.66 -3.86 -9.93
CA GLY A 388 28.91 -5.29 -10.15
C GLY A 388 27.67 -6.15 -9.95
N ILE A 389 26.48 -5.64 -10.30
CA ILE A 389 25.17 -6.31 -10.08
C ILE A 389 24.62 -6.78 -11.43
N ASN A 390 24.36 -8.06 -11.53
CA ASN A 390 23.72 -8.65 -12.71
C ASN A 390 22.21 -8.51 -12.68
N ILE A 391 21.59 -8.45 -13.86
CA ILE A 391 20.15 -8.32 -14.05
C ILE A 391 19.62 -9.62 -14.65
N ASP A 392 18.63 -10.21 -13.98
CA ASP A 392 17.98 -11.44 -14.43
C ASP A 392 16.77 -11.19 -15.32
N LEU A 393 16.03 -10.09 -15.07
CA LEU A 393 14.78 -9.78 -15.76
C LEU A 393 14.55 -8.26 -15.74
N ILE A 394 13.96 -7.75 -16.81
CA ILE A 394 13.63 -6.33 -16.97
C ILE A 394 12.17 -6.22 -17.39
N SER A 395 11.44 -5.27 -16.79
CA SER A 395 10.10 -4.88 -17.23
C SER A 395 9.97 -3.36 -17.17
N THR A 396 9.24 -2.78 -18.11
CA THR A 396 9.06 -1.34 -18.19
C THR A 396 7.60 -0.97 -18.37
N SER A 397 7.18 0.15 -17.78
CA SER A 397 5.95 0.85 -18.09
C SER A 397 6.27 2.30 -18.49
N GLU A 398 5.26 3.14 -18.67
CA GLU A 398 5.45 4.55 -19.03
C GLU A 398 6.20 5.35 -17.95
N ILE A 399 6.04 4.98 -16.68
CA ILE A 399 6.58 5.70 -15.52
C ILE A 399 7.42 4.80 -14.60
N ARG A 400 7.78 3.58 -15.03
CA ARG A 400 8.52 2.62 -14.21
C ARG A 400 9.48 1.79 -15.04
N ILE A 401 10.65 1.51 -14.49
CA ILE A 401 11.58 0.47 -14.94
C ILE A 401 11.86 -0.44 -13.75
N SER A 402 11.48 -1.72 -13.87
CA SER A 402 11.76 -2.73 -12.86
C SER A 402 12.86 -3.67 -13.34
N VAL A 403 13.76 -4.01 -12.44
CA VAL A 403 14.81 -5.03 -12.65
C VAL A 403 14.74 -6.06 -11.54
N VAL A 404 14.97 -7.31 -11.89
CA VAL A 404 15.14 -8.41 -10.95
C VAL A 404 16.62 -8.72 -10.86
N THR A 405 17.13 -8.81 -9.63
CA THR A 405 18.50 -9.16 -9.30
C THR A 405 18.51 -10.33 -8.31
N ARG A 406 19.68 -10.78 -7.89
CA ARG A 406 19.77 -11.68 -6.72
C ARG A 406 19.31 -10.95 -5.47
N LEU A 407 18.65 -11.65 -4.57
CA LEU A 407 18.15 -11.08 -3.30
C LEU A 407 19.29 -10.46 -2.48
N GLU A 408 20.47 -11.09 -2.43
CA GLU A 408 21.64 -10.61 -1.70
C GLU A 408 22.20 -9.28 -2.23
N ASP A 409 21.96 -8.96 -3.51
CA ASP A 409 22.44 -7.76 -4.17
C ASP A 409 21.46 -6.59 -4.04
N LEU A 410 20.23 -6.82 -3.63
CA LEU A 410 19.14 -5.85 -3.71
C LEU A 410 19.44 -4.53 -2.97
N ASP A 411 19.94 -4.57 -1.74
CA ASP A 411 20.24 -3.35 -0.97
C ASP A 411 21.35 -2.53 -1.60
N ARG A 412 22.35 -3.22 -2.16
CA ARG A 412 23.46 -2.57 -2.88
C ARG A 412 22.95 -1.93 -4.16
N ALA A 413 22.03 -2.61 -4.87
CA ALA A 413 21.37 -2.10 -6.06
C ALA A 413 20.57 -0.82 -5.76
N VAL A 414 19.73 -0.85 -4.72
CA VAL A 414 18.93 0.31 -4.31
C VAL A 414 19.81 1.51 -4.00
N LYS A 415 20.89 1.33 -3.22
CA LYS A 415 21.85 2.41 -2.88
C LYS A 415 22.53 2.97 -4.13
N ALA A 416 23.09 2.11 -4.98
CA ALA A 416 23.81 2.52 -6.18
C ALA A 416 22.91 3.33 -7.14
N VAL A 417 21.70 2.85 -7.38
CA VAL A 417 20.75 3.51 -8.27
C VAL A 417 20.26 4.84 -7.65
N HIS A 418 19.96 4.87 -6.34
CA HIS A 418 19.54 6.09 -5.64
C HIS A 418 20.58 7.21 -5.78
N THR A 419 21.83 6.92 -5.48
CA THR A 419 22.95 7.88 -5.65
C THR A 419 23.16 8.25 -7.12
N ALA A 420 23.08 7.27 -8.04
CA ALA A 420 23.26 7.53 -9.46
C ALA A 420 22.21 8.50 -10.01
N PHE A 421 20.99 8.49 -9.48
CA PHE A 421 19.93 9.43 -9.90
C PHE A 421 19.91 10.75 -9.12
N GLY A 422 20.86 10.97 -8.22
CA GLY A 422 20.98 12.21 -7.46
C GLY A 422 19.85 12.42 -6.45
N LEU A 423 19.31 11.32 -5.92
CA LEU A 423 18.19 11.32 -4.96
C LEU A 423 18.69 11.45 -3.50
N ASP A 424 20.00 11.51 -3.28
CA ASP A 424 20.59 11.65 -1.95
C ASP A 424 20.28 13.03 -1.35
N ALA A 425 19.71 13.07 -0.15
CA ALA A 425 19.57 14.28 0.63
C ALA A 425 20.93 14.80 1.11
N SER A 426 21.06 16.11 1.28
CA SER A 426 22.27 16.74 1.86
C SER A 426 22.46 16.35 3.34
N GLU A 427 21.35 16.13 4.05
CA GLU A 427 21.31 15.69 5.45
C GLU A 427 20.34 14.51 5.59
N THR A 428 20.48 13.71 6.66
CA THR A 428 19.56 12.61 6.96
C THR A 428 18.23 13.18 7.41
N GLU A 429 17.19 13.06 6.58
CA GLU A 429 15.83 13.56 6.86
C GLU A 429 14.94 12.51 7.51
N ALA A 430 15.24 11.23 7.28
CA ALA A 430 14.34 10.15 7.64
C ALA A 430 14.47 9.74 9.11
N VAL A 431 13.37 9.74 9.82
CA VAL A 431 13.22 9.17 11.15
C VAL A 431 12.08 8.14 11.09
N VAL A 432 12.35 6.92 11.54
CA VAL A 432 11.34 5.89 11.75
C VAL A 432 11.02 5.88 13.25
N TYR A 433 9.80 6.26 13.61
CA TYR A 433 9.36 6.43 15.00
C TYR A 433 8.75 5.12 15.51
N GLY A 434 9.54 4.19 15.90
CA GLY A 434 9.04 2.98 16.54
C GLY A 434 8.27 2.04 15.58
N GLY A 435 8.43 0.80 15.81
CA GLY A 435 7.81 -0.26 15.04
C GLY A 435 8.81 -1.39 14.87
N THR A 436 8.80 -2.30 15.79
CA THR A 436 9.17 -3.67 15.49
C THR A 436 8.03 -4.22 14.64
N GLY A 437 7.99 -3.85 13.35
CA GLY A 437 7.18 -4.59 12.40
C GLY A 437 7.74 -6.01 12.35
N ARG A 438 7.02 -6.96 12.94
CA ARG A 438 7.18 -8.38 12.65
C ARG A 438 6.68 -8.69 11.25
#